data_6ff28408cc55e2d1714635cb7badd0c5
#
_entry.id   6ff28408cc55e2d1714635cb7badd0c5
#
_cell.length_a   1.000
_cell.length_b   1.000
_cell.length_c   1.000
_cell.angle_alpha   90.00
_cell.angle_beta   90.00
_cell.angle_gamma   90.00
#
_symmetry.space_group_name_H-M   'P 1'
#
loop_
_entity.id
_entity.type
_entity.pdbx_description
1 polymer ?
#
loop_
_entity_poly.entity_id
_entity_poly.type
_entity_poly.pdbx_seq_one_letter_code
_entity_poly.pdbx_strand_id
1 'polypeptide(L)'
;INCREDTDKKKVAFLTGCQEKELTEPAEYKKVLEDWMISGNRIKDMDHVAGFLHKVDDFNLDEYIRAVHFDSFKVPKVPFQLPVSRHYYGLDEMREGELDFLKHTVLSKSTQNLYMCSDMPVEDMATDKEFAKKYMFGLALVLKKGLHIHIIHNIERPMKDMMLGLENWVPLYMTGQISPYYIRGIQNQVYSHLHYCSGQVAMTGDCISGHHDLAHYYLTSRKEEVSISQKNMDFLLKKAHPLMDIYREERKRELHVALLENAEKEGRRRRVLAVPDLGVLPEKLLEEILERNHVSADDKRTITECYRRDRECLETVLKHSIVEDEVSEICEEEYGKYPPVLPLAECFLEKDIRLTYEEYQACISAAENYAKANKNYQFNLTKIKGFHNIQITYFEGKWCMISKNRAPAIHFVIHHPKLRYALENMVLPICDDEIE
;
A
#
# COMPACT_ATOMS: atom_id res chain seq x y z
N ILE A 1 0.30 -37.78 -9.02
CA ILE A 1 1.52 -37.56 -8.20
C ILE A 1 1.66 -38.80 -7.32
N ASN A 2 2.78 -39.51 -7.46
CA ASN A 2 3.09 -40.71 -6.65
C ASN A 2 4.05 -40.30 -5.53
N CYS A 3 3.53 -39.94 -4.37
CA CYS A 3 4.34 -39.67 -3.17
C CYS A 3 4.67 -41.04 -2.49
N ARG A 4 5.91 -41.43 -2.45
CA ARG A 4 6.29 -42.79 -1.99
C ARG A 4 7.30 -42.87 -0.84
N GLU A 5 7.93 -41.73 -0.43
CA GLU A 5 9.05 -41.78 0.54
C GLU A 5 9.16 -40.51 1.40
N ASP A 6 9.95 -40.58 2.49
CA ASP A 6 10.27 -39.44 3.39
C ASP A 6 10.82 -38.19 2.67
N THR A 7 11.50 -38.39 1.54
CA THR A 7 11.97 -37.30 0.68
C THR A 7 10.82 -36.50 0.08
N ASP A 8 9.69 -37.12 -0.19
CA ASP A 8 8.51 -36.46 -0.72
C ASP A 8 7.75 -35.70 0.37
N LYS A 9 7.78 -36.17 1.61
CA LYS A 9 7.26 -35.51 2.79
C LYS A 9 7.88 -34.10 2.97
N LYS A 10 9.21 -34.02 2.95
CA LYS A 10 9.94 -32.74 3.05
C LYS A 10 9.62 -31.77 1.91
N LYS A 11 9.54 -32.31 0.69
CA LYS A 11 9.17 -31.50 -0.49
C LYS A 11 7.74 -30.99 -0.40
N VAL A 12 6.79 -31.82 0.05
CA VAL A 12 5.40 -31.40 0.22
C VAL A 12 5.30 -30.37 1.32
N ALA A 13 5.92 -30.57 2.48
CA ALA A 13 5.97 -29.60 3.56
C ALA A 13 6.55 -28.25 3.09
N PHE A 14 7.65 -28.29 2.34
CA PHE A 14 8.27 -27.09 1.76
C PHE A 14 7.36 -26.38 0.77
N LEU A 15 6.71 -27.09 -0.15
CA LEU A 15 5.84 -26.52 -1.17
C LEU A 15 4.54 -25.96 -0.60
N THR A 16 3.96 -26.65 0.40
CA THR A 16 2.64 -26.32 0.95
C THR A 16 2.71 -25.43 2.19
N GLY A 17 3.92 -25.27 2.78
CA GLY A 17 4.12 -24.51 4.01
C GLY A 17 3.56 -25.17 5.27
N CYS A 18 3.11 -26.44 5.20
CA CYS A 18 2.68 -27.20 6.38
C CYS A 18 3.88 -27.78 7.14
N GLN A 19 3.70 -28.05 8.44
CA GLN A 19 4.77 -28.64 9.23
C GLN A 19 4.95 -30.14 8.90
N GLU A 20 6.20 -30.61 8.79
CA GLU A 20 6.49 -32.04 8.53
C GLU A 20 5.81 -33.00 9.53
N LYS A 21 5.53 -32.54 10.75
CA LYS A 21 4.85 -33.31 11.80
C LYS A 21 3.38 -33.61 11.46
N GLU A 22 2.76 -32.80 10.65
CA GLU A 22 1.34 -32.88 10.26
C GLU A 22 1.15 -33.88 9.10
N LEU A 23 2.24 -34.29 8.46
CA LEU A 23 2.23 -35.22 7.35
C LEU A 23 2.62 -36.61 7.86
N THR A 24 1.66 -37.44 8.26
CA THR A 24 1.95 -38.78 8.86
C THR A 24 1.99 -39.87 7.82
N GLU A 25 1.14 -39.86 6.81
CA GLU A 25 1.02 -40.89 5.78
C GLU A 25 1.09 -40.37 4.34
N PRO A 26 1.57 -41.20 3.36
CA PRO A 26 1.66 -40.76 1.95
C PRO A 26 0.34 -40.35 1.29
N ALA A 27 -0.78 -40.87 1.79
CA ALA A 27 -2.12 -40.45 1.32
C ALA A 27 -2.44 -39.00 1.72
N GLU A 28 -1.97 -38.55 2.88
CA GLU A 28 -2.12 -37.19 3.37
C GLU A 28 -1.25 -36.22 2.56
N TYR A 29 -0.04 -36.64 2.16
CA TYR A 29 0.84 -35.82 1.32
C TYR A 29 0.14 -35.49 0.00
N LYS A 30 -0.51 -36.49 -0.59
CA LYS A 30 -1.26 -36.31 -1.83
C LYS A 30 -2.44 -35.36 -1.64
N LYS A 31 -3.21 -35.54 -0.57
CA LYS A 31 -4.36 -34.69 -0.24
C LYS A 31 -3.95 -33.25 0.02
N VAL A 32 -2.94 -33.04 0.84
CA VAL A 32 -2.40 -31.69 1.15
C VAL A 32 -1.85 -31.04 -0.11
N LEU A 33 -1.21 -31.78 -1.01
CA LEU A 33 -0.71 -31.27 -2.27
C LEU A 33 -1.86 -30.97 -3.27
N GLU A 34 -2.89 -31.83 -3.31
CA GLU A 34 -4.10 -31.60 -4.11
C GLU A 34 -4.88 -30.39 -3.58
N ASP A 35 -5.09 -30.29 -2.28
CA ASP A 35 -5.71 -29.13 -1.64
C ASP A 35 -4.89 -27.86 -1.88
N TRP A 36 -3.55 -27.94 -1.83
CA TRP A 36 -2.66 -26.84 -2.16
C TRP A 36 -2.70 -26.48 -3.65
N MET A 37 -2.83 -27.46 -4.55
CA MET A 37 -2.98 -27.20 -6.01
C MET A 37 -4.37 -26.65 -6.37
N ILE A 38 -5.41 -27.04 -5.65
CA ILE A 38 -6.81 -26.68 -5.91
C ILE A 38 -7.16 -25.36 -5.22
N SER A 39 -6.85 -25.26 -3.93
CA SER A 39 -7.08 -24.07 -3.10
C SER A 39 -5.89 -23.11 -3.11
N GLY A 40 -4.73 -23.63 -3.48
CA GLY A 40 -3.45 -22.95 -3.61
C GLY A 40 -3.04 -22.16 -2.37
N ASN A 41 -1.84 -21.68 -2.35
CA ASN A 41 -1.45 -20.53 -1.49
C ASN A 41 -2.38 -19.31 -1.67
N ARG A 42 -3.30 -19.36 -2.66
CA ARG A 42 -4.20 -18.28 -3.04
C ARG A 42 -5.06 -17.78 -1.88
N ILE A 43 -5.69 -18.66 -1.09
CA ILE A 43 -6.62 -18.23 -0.04
C ILE A 43 -5.85 -17.56 1.10
N LYS A 44 -4.75 -18.16 1.59
CA LYS A 44 -3.95 -17.57 2.68
C LYS A 44 -3.22 -16.28 2.26
N ASP A 45 -2.70 -16.22 1.04
CA ASP A 45 -2.09 -15.01 0.50
C ASP A 45 -3.13 -13.91 0.28
N MET A 46 -4.37 -14.27 -0.04
CA MET A 46 -5.49 -13.34 -0.23
C MET A 46 -5.95 -12.69 1.06
N ASP A 47 -5.98 -13.43 2.18
CA ASP A 47 -6.30 -12.87 3.50
C ASP A 47 -5.33 -11.74 3.90
N HIS A 48 -4.06 -11.88 3.56
CA HIS A 48 -3.06 -10.85 3.85
C HIS A 48 -3.19 -9.61 2.94
N VAL A 49 -3.58 -9.79 1.68
CA VAL A 49 -3.88 -8.69 0.76
C VAL A 49 -5.13 -7.94 1.22
N ALA A 50 -6.18 -8.67 1.61
CA ALA A 50 -7.39 -8.08 2.17
C ALA A 50 -7.09 -7.29 3.45
N GLY A 51 -6.24 -7.82 4.34
CA GLY A 51 -5.78 -7.12 5.54
C GLY A 51 -5.11 -5.77 5.25
N PHE A 52 -4.22 -5.73 4.25
CA PHE A 52 -3.60 -4.47 3.80
C PHE A 52 -4.66 -3.47 3.29
N LEU A 53 -5.60 -3.93 2.46
CA LEU A 53 -6.64 -3.07 1.91
C LEU A 53 -7.59 -2.54 2.99
N HIS A 54 -8.00 -3.39 3.95
CA HIS A 54 -8.79 -2.95 5.10
C HIS A 54 -8.04 -1.90 5.93
N LYS A 55 -6.74 -2.06 6.14
CA LYS A 55 -5.95 -1.08 6.87
C LYS A 55 -5.85 0.27 6.13
N VAL A 56 -5.82 0.26 4.79
CA VAL A 56 -5.91 1.48 3.99
C VAL A 56 -7.31 2.08 4.06
N ASP A 57 -8.36 1.24 3.97
CA ASP A 57 -9.77 1.64 4.03
C ASP A 57 -10.10 2.31 5.36
N ASP A 58 -9.77 1.66 6.46
CA ASP A 58 -10.06 2.09 7.83
C ASP A 58 -9.13 3.20 8.35
N PHE A 59 -8.03 3.51 7.65
CA PHE A 59 -7.06 4.49 8.13
C PHE A 59 -7.69 5.86 8.33
N ASN A 60 -7.59 6.37 9.55
CA ASN A 60 -8.03 7.70 9.95
C ASN A 60 -6.81 8.51 10.42
N LEU A 61 -6.49 9.57 9.69
CA LEU A 61 -5.31 10.40 9.98
C LEU A 61 -5.44 11.12 11.34
N ASP A 62 -6.63 11.62 11.67
CA ASP A 62 -6.86 12.35 12.92
C ASP A 62 -6.74 11.43 14.13
N GLU A 63 -7.23 10.20 14.04
CA GLU A 63 -7.06 9.19 15.08
C GLU A 63 -5.61 8.77 15.23
N TYR A 64 -4.90 8.59 14.12
CA TYR A 64 -3.49 8.26 14.12
C TYR A 64 -2.65 9.38 14.76
N ILE A 65 -2.88 10.64 14.37
CA ILE A 65 -2.18 11.81 14.96
C ILE A 65 -2.46 11.88 16.46
N ARG A 66 -3.71 11.66 16.89
CA ARG A 66 -4.09 11.64 18.31
C ARG A 66 -3.43 10.49 19.07
N ALA A 67 -3.41 9.28 18.49
CA ALA A 67 -2.81 8.09 19.10
C ALA A 67 -1.28 8.22 19.27
N VAL A 68 -0.62 8.85 18.28
CA VAL A 68 0.83 9.08 18.32
C VAL A 68 1.21 10.31 19.15
N HIS A 69 0.24 11.16 19.57
CA HIS A 69 0.50 12.41 20.29
C HIS A 69 1.54 13.32 19.59
N PHE A 70 1.47 13.44 18.26
CA PHE A 70 2.42 14.19 17.44
C PHE A 70 2.69 15.62 17.95
N ASP A 71 1.67 16.28 18.52
CA ASP A 71 1.78 17.66 19.02
C ASP A 71 2.55 17.75 20.33
N SER A 72 2.65 16.67 21.10
CA SER A 72 3.37 16.63 22.38
C SER A 72 4.89 16.45 22.19
N PHE A 73 5.33 16.06 21.01
CA PHE A 73 6.74 15.77 20.73
C PHE A 73 7.49 17.02 20.28
N LYS A 74 8.21 17.61 21.22
CA LYS A 74 9.24 18.61 20.92
C LYS A 74 10.51 17.87 20.49
N VAL A 75 11.03 18.18 19.31
CA VAL A 75 12.38 17.77 18.93
C VAL A 75 13.32 18.30 20.04
N PRO A 76 14.06 17.44 20.74
CA PRO A 76 14.92 17.90 21.82
C PRO A 76 15.92 18.93 21.31
N LYS A 77 15.90 20.15 21.84
CA LYS A 77 16.88 21.21 21.54
C LYS A 77 18.18 21.06 22.33
N VAL A 78 18.38 19.91 22.98
CA VAL A 78 19.56 19.65 23.80
C VAL A 78 20.75 19.41 22.85
N PRO A 79 21.92 20.06 23.09
CA PRO A 79 23.15 19.75 22.38
C PRO A 79 23.62 18.34 22.81
N PHE A 80 23.07 17.34 22.19
CA PHE A 80 23.50 15.96 22.32
C PHE A 80 24.76 15.79 21.50
N GLN A 81 25.89 15.51 22.12
CA GLN A 81 27.06 15.04 21.37
C GLN A 81 26.84 13.59 21.00
N LEU A 82 26.28 13.40 19.80
CA LEU A 82 26.16 12.06 19.21
C LEU A 82 27.57 11.61 18.81
N PRO A 83 27.93 10.32 19.00
CA PRO A 83 29.25 9.83 18.62
C PRO A 83 29.47 9.99 17.12
N VAL A 84 30.68 10.34 16.69
CA VAL A 84 31.07 10.48 15.29
C VAL A 84 30.97 9.12 14.57
N SER A 85 31.28 8.05 15.30
CA SER A 85 31.11 6.67 14.83
C SER A 85 30.90 5.73 16.01
N ARG A 86 30.09 4.67 15.79
CA ARG A 86 29.79 3.63 16.78
C ARG A 86 29.58 2.29 16.10
N HIS A 87 30.07 1.23 16.73
CA HIS A 87 29.82 -0.14 16.35
C HIS A 87 28.73 -0.74 17.24
N TYR A 88 27.94 -1.65 16.66
CA TYR A 88 26.85 -2.35 17.31
C TYR A 88 26.95 -3.83 16.95
N TYR A 89 26.66 -4.72 17.88
CA TYR A 89 26.79 -6.16 17.71
C TYR A 89 25.48 -6.87 18.10
N GLY A 90 25.07 -7.78 17.24
CA GLY A 90 23.84 -8.55 17.46
C GLY A 90 22.56 -7.71 17.29
N LEU A 91 21.43 -8.35 17.54
CA LEU A 91 20.10 -7.79 17.22
C LEU A 91 19.70 -6.61 18.14
N ASP A 92 19.96 -6.71 19.45
CA ASP A 92 19.54 -5.67 20.40
C ASP A 92 20.31 -4.36 20.18
N GLU A 93 21.63 -4.45 19.97
CA GLU A 93 22.42 -3.27 19.64
C GLU A 93 22.13 -2.73 18.22
N MET A 94 21.74 -3.60 17.26
CA MET A 94 21.26 -3.12 15.96
C MET A 94 20.06 -2.18 16.13
N ARG A 95 19.08 -2.57 16.97
CA ARG A 95 17.90 -1.76 17.26
C ARG A 95 18.28 -0.41 17.90
N GLU A 96 19.26 -0.39 18.79
CA GLU A 96 19.81 0.87 19.32
C GLU A 96 20.43 1.72 18.20
N GLY A 97 21.20 1.09 17.33
CA GLY A 97 21.85 1.75 16.19
C GLY A 97 20.85 2.39 15.24
N GLU A 98 19.76 1.70 14.93
CA GLU A 98 18.68 2.26 14.08
C GLU A 98 18.01 3.48 14.75
N LEU A 99 17.75 3.42 16.06
CA LEU A 99 17.22 4.57 16.80
C LEU A 99 18.24 5.74 16.86
N ASP A 100 19.52 5.45 17.05
CA ASP A 100 20.57 6.47 17.02
C ASP A 100 20.70 7.08 15.61
N PHE A 101 20.59 6.28 14.53
CA PHE A 101 20.57 6.78 13.16
C PHE A 101 19.40 7.74 12.91
N LEU A 102 18.17 7.37 13.32
CA LEU A 102 17.01 8.24 13.18
C LEU A 102 17.16 9.53 14.00
N LYS A 103 17.70 9.43 15.21
CA LYS A 103 17.98 10.58 16.08
C LYS A 103 19.01 11.53 15.47
N HIS A 104 20.11 11.01 14.91
CA HIS A 104 21.09 11.83 14.17
C HIS A 104 20.43 12.54 12.98
N THR A 105 19.61 11.81 12.21
CA THR A 105 18.89 12.35 11.04
C THR A 105 17.96 13.50 11.45
N VAL A 106 17.15 13.29 12.50
CA VAL A 106 16.18 14.30 12.98
C VAL A 106 16.88 15.54 13.55
N LEU A 107 17.92 15.35 14.36
CA LEU A 107 18.64 16.45 15.01
C LEU A 107 19.61 17.20 14.09
N SER A 108 19.98 16.62 12.95
CA SER A 108 20.86 17.25 11.97
C SER A 108 20.20 18.48 11.33
N LYS A 109 21.00 19.39 10.78
CA LYS A 109 20.53 20.52 9.96
C LYS A 109 20.32 20.16 8.50
N SER A 110 20.62 18.92 8.09
CA SER A 110 20.48 18.49 6.71
C SER A 110 19.01 18.45 6.30
N THR A 111 18.74 18.86 5.07
CA THR A 111 17.45 18.74 4.38
C THR A 111 17.49 17.64 3.30
N GLN A 112 18.57 16.86 3.25
CA GLN A 112 18.69 15.75 2.31
C GLN A 112 17.77 14.59 2.71
N ASN A 113 17.26 13.91 1.72
CA ASN A 113 16.35 12.79 1.88
C ASN A 113 17.02 11.63 2.66
N LEU A 114 16.17 10.81 3.24
CA LEU A 114 16.55 9.57 3.91
C LEU A 114 16.45 8.42 2.90
N TYR A 115 17.49 7.60 2.84
CA TYR A 115 17.58 6.41 2.00
C TYR A 115 17.73 5.19 2.90
N MET A 116 16.90 4.18 2.66
CA MET A 116 16.86 2.95 3.45
C MET A 116 16.84 1.74 2.53
N CYS A 117 17.70 0.79 2.80
CA CYS A 117 17.68 -0.53 2.17
C CYS A 117 17.98 -1.56 3.27
N SER A 118 17.06 -2.51 3.49
CA SER A 118 17.26 -3.57 4.44
C SER A 118 16.55 -4.83 3.96
N ASP A 119 17.27 -5.95 4.00
CA ASP A 119 16.72 -7.28 3.80
C ASP A 119 16.71 -8.11 5.11
N MET A 120 16.92 -7.44 6.24
CA MET A 120 16.76 -8.06 7.57
C MET A 120 15.34 -8.59 7.77
N PRO A 121 15.14 -9.72 8.49
CA PRO A 121 13.82 -10.28 8.73
C PRO A 121 12.87 -9.30 9.43
N VAL A 122 11.61 -9.29 9.01
CA VAL A 122 10.58 -8.40 9.60
C VAL A 122 10.26 -8.83 11.04
N GLU A 123 10.38 -10.12 11.34
CA GLU A 123 10.15 -10.69 12.66
C GLU A 123 11.06 -10.07 13.70
N ASP A 124 12.31 -9.78 13.35
CA ASP A 124 13.28 -9.17 14.26
C ASP A 124 12.86 -7.78 14.73
N MET A 125 12.12 -7.06 13.89
CA MET A 125 11.54 -5.77 14.21
C MET A 125 10.25 -5.90 15.03
N ALA A 126 9.46 -6.96 14.78
CA ALA A 126 8.15 -7.18 15.35
C ALA A 126 8.20 -7.78 16.77
N THR A 127 9.28 -8.47 17.14
CA THR A 127 9.40 -9.12 18.45
C THR A 127 9.46 -8.15 19.61
N ASP A 128 10.02 -6.95 19.42
CA ASP A 128 10.07 -5.89 20.43
C ASP A 128 9.08 -4.77 20.10
N LYS A 129 7.92 -4.79 20.77
CA LYS A 129 6.86 -3.80 20.56
C LYS A 129 7.29 -2.37 20.97
N GLU A 130 8.14 -2.23 21.95
CA GLU A 130 8.64 -0.91 22.40
C GLU A 130 9.64 -0.33 21.40
N PHE A 131 10.51 -1.18 20.85
CA PHE A 131 11.37 -0.76 19.75
C PHE A 131 10.55 -0.35 18.52
N ALA A 132 9.59 -1.18 18.08
CA ALA A 132 8.76 -0.87 16.93
C ALA A 132 8.05 0.49 17.07
N LYS A 133 7.50 0.81 18.24
CA LYS A 133 6.90 2.13 18.52
C LYS A 133 7.91 3.26 18.40
N LYS A 134 9.09 3.11 19.00
CA LYS A 134 10.15 4.15 18.99
C LYS A 134 10.68 4.34 17.55
N TYR A 135 10.82 3.26 16.80
CA TYR A 135 11.28 3.31 15.42
C TYR A 135 10.28 4.04 14.51
N MET A 136 9.00 3.64 14.55
CA MET A 136 7.93 4.32 13.82
C MET A 136 7.80 5.79 14.19
N PHE A 137 7.97 6.10 15.48
CA PHE A 137 8.02 7.47 15.96
C PHE A 137 9.21 8.25 15.38
N GLY A 138 10.39 7.66 15.34
CA GLY A 138 11.58 8.27 14.74
C GLY A 138 11.39 8.58 13.26
N LEU A 139 10.79 7.65 12.50
CA LEU A 139 10.42 7.87 11.08
C LEU A 139 9.39 9.00 10.93
N ALA A 140 8.39 9.04 11.80
CA ALA A 140 7.40 10.12 11.79
C ALA A 140 8.04 11.50 12.06
N LEU A 141 9.05 11.59 12.93
CA LEU A 141 9.82 12.82 13.14
C LEU A 141 10.65 13.22 11.91
N VAL A 142 11.21 12.25 11.19
CA VAL A 142 11.90 12.48 9.90
C VAL A 142 10.96 13.12 8.89
N LEU A 143 9.74 12.57 8.76
CA LEU A 143 8.70 13.12 7.87
C LEU A 143 8.23 14.50 8.33
N LYS A 144 8.01 14.70 9.64
CA LYS A 144 7.67 16.01 10.22
C LYS A 144 8.74 17.07 9.96
N LYS A 145 10.01 16.67 9.86
CA LYS A 145 11.13 17.55 9.46
C LYS A 145 11.04 17.96 7.98
N GLY A 146 10.15 17.33 7.18
CA GLY A 146 9.98 17.59 5.75
C GLY A 146 10.94 16.79 4.88
N LEU A 147 11.61 15.75 5.40
CA LEU A 147 12.44 14.88 4.61
C LEU A 147 11.59 13.84 3.88
N HIS A 148 11.99 13.49 2.66
CA HIS A 148 11.42 12.38 1.93
C HIS A 148 12.20 11.09 2.21
N ILE A 149 11.49 9.96 2.32
CA ILE A 149 12.09 8.65 2.56
C ILE A 149 12.05 7.82 1.28
N HIS A 150 13.21 7.42 0.78
CA HIS A 150 13.34 6.42 -0.26
C HIS A 150 13.66 5.07 0.38
N ILE A 151 12.79 4.09 0.24
CA ILE A 151 12.97 2.77 0.84
C ILE A 151 12.99 1.68 -0.21
N ILE A 152 14.01 0.83 -0.19
CA ILE A 152 14.11 -0.36 -1.02
C ILE A 152 13.69 -1.55 -0.15
N HIS A 153 12.50 -2.10 -0.44
CA HIS A 153 11.97 -3.26 0.25
C HIS A 153 12.53 -4.55 -0.33
N ASN A 154 12.84 -5.49 0.55
CA ASN A 154 13.03 -6.88 0.13
C ASN A 154 11.65 -7.54 -0.02
N ILE A 155 11.27 -7.82 -1.26
CA ILE A 155 9.98 -8.40 -1.63
C ILE A 155 10.08 -9.83 -2.16
N GLU A 156 11.29 -10.39 -2.26
CA GLU A 156 11.54 -11.80 -2.58
C GLU A 156 11.32 -12.69 -1.33
N ARG A 157 10.23 -12.40 -0.62
CA ARG A 157 9.77 -13.07 0.60
C ARG A 157 8.46 -13.80 0.34
N PRO A 158 8.01 -14.72 1.21
CA PRO A 158 6.65 -15.21 1.21
C PRO A 158 5.64 -14.04 1.20
N MET A 159 4.50 -14.23 0.53
CA MET A 159 3.49 -13.16 0.39
C MET A 159 3.06 -12.59 1.74
N LYS A 160 2.87 -13.47 2.73
CA LYS A 160 2.54 -13.09 4.10
C LYS A 160 3.51 -12.04 4.68
N ASP A 161 4.81 -12.31 4.59
CA ASP A 161 5.84 -11.45 5.19
C ASP A 161 5.96 -10.13 4.42
N MET A 162 5.80 -10.19 3.09
CA MET A 162 5.75 -9.01 2.25
C MET A 162 4.55 -8.12 2.62
N MET A 163 3.35 -8.71 2.74
CA MET A 163 2.13 -7.96 3.06
C MET A 163 2.17 -7.39 4.48
N LEU A 164 2.65 -8.17 5.47
CA LEU A 164 2.84 -7.69 6.84
C LEU A 164 3.81 -6.50 6.88
N GLY A 165 4.89 -6.57 6.10
CA GLY A 165 5.83 -5.47 5.94
C GLY A 165 5.14 -4.22 5.40
N LEU A 166 4.44 -4.32 4.26
CA LEU A 166 3.74 -3.19 3.64
C LEU A 166 2.64 -2.62 4.54
N GLU A 167 1.88 -3.49 5.20
CA GLU A 167 0.80 -3.12 6.12
C GLU A 167 1.31 -2.26 7.29
N ASN A 168 2.47 -2.56 7.84
CA ASN A 168 3.08 -1.77 8.92
C ASN A 168 3.51 -0.36 8.44
N TRP A 169 3.77 -0.20 7.15
CA TRP A 169 4.15 1.10 6.56
C TRP A 169 2.97 1.96 6.11
N VAL A 170 1.73 1.45 6.12
CA VAL A 170 0.54 2.20 5.69
C VAL A 170 0.45 3.59 6.33
N PRO A 171 0.61 3.78 7.66
CA PRO A 171 0.50 5.11 8.25
C PRO A 171 1.52 6.11 7.70
N LEU A 172 2.71 5.63 7.35
CA LEU A 172 3.77 6.45 6.77
C LEU A 172 3.53 6.72 5.28
N TYR A 173 3.04 5.73 4.53
CA TYR A 173 2.64 5.92 3.13
C TYR A 173 1.55 6.98 2.97
N MET A 174 0.61 7.06 3.94
CA MET A 174 -0.46 8.06 3.95
C MET A 174 0.05 9.52 4.00
N THR A 175 1.31 9.74 4.36
CA THR A 175 1.91 11.08 4.32
C THR A 175 2.27 11.54 2.92
N GLY A 176 2.41 10.62 1.96
CA GLY A 176 2.89 10.91 0.60
C GLY A 176 4.39 11.21 0.50
N GLN A 177 5.12 11.23 1.62
CA GLN A 177 6.55 11.56 1.68
C GLN A 177 7.46 10.33 1.61
N ILE A 178 6.94 9.19 1.11
CA ILE A 178 7.70 7.95 0.98
C ILE A 178 7.61 7.43 -0.45
N SER A 179 8.75 7.03 -0.99
CA SER A 179 8.85 6.33 -2.27
C SER A 179 9.37 4.91 -2.03
N PRO A 180 8.52 3.89 -2.10
CA PRO A 180 8.91 2.50 -1.98
C PRO A 180 9.41 1.93 -3.30
N TYR A 181 10.54 1.23 -3.25
CA TYR A 181 11.20 0.57 -4.37
C TYR A 181 11.45 -0.89 -4.09
N TYR A 182 11.84 -1.63 -5.12
CA TYR A 182 12.36 -2.99 -5.03
C TYR A 182 13.43 -3.23 -6.10
N ILE A 183 14.30 -4.20 -5.86
CA ILE A 183 15.30 -4.65 -6.82
C ILE A 183 14.87 -6.02 -7.34
N ARG A 184 14.88 -6.19 -8.67
CA ARG A 184 14.59 -7.47 -9.33
C ARG A 184 15.78 -8.41 -9.23
N GLY A 185 15.50 -9.69 -9.10
CA GLY A 185 16.50 -10.76 -9.13
C GLY A 185 16.62 -11.47 -7.79
N ILE A 186 17.36 -12.57 -7.81
CA ILE A 186 17.62 -13.37 -6.62
C ILE A 186 18.55 -12.56 -5.72
N GLN A 187 18.07 -12.21 -4.55
CA GLN A 187 18.91 -11.61 -3.51
C GLN A 187 19.78 -12.69 -2.86
N ASN A 188 20.90 -12.27 -2.31
CA ASN A 188 21.80 -13.18 -1.64
C ASN A 188 21.09 -13.78 -0.40
N GLN A 189 20.88 -15.11 -0.41
CA GLN A 189 20.25 -15.82 0.70
C GLN A 189 21.20 -16.13 1.84
N VAL A 190 22.52 -15.90 1.65
CA VAL A 190 23.54 -16.19 2.66
C VAL A 190 23.71 -15.03 3.62
N TYR A 191 23.58 -13.81 3.12
CA TYR A 191 23.78 -12.60 3.91
C TYR A 191 22.51 -11.75 3.94
N SER A 192 22.24 -11.19 5.09
CA SER A 192 21.29 -10.08 5.26
C SER A 192 22.04 -8.77 5.46
N HIS A 193 21.53 -7.71 4.88
CA HIS A 193 22.20 -6.40 4.84
C HIS A 193 21.29 -5.29 5.36
N LEU A 194 21.91 -4.28 5.95
CA LEU A 194 21.28 -3.03 6.31
C LEU A 194 22.14 -1.89 5.79
N HIS A 195 21.55 -0.97 5.04
CA HIS A 195 22.21 0.22 4.53
C HIS A 195 21.25 1.42 4.59
N TYR A 196 21.48 2.30 5.55
CA TYR A 196 20.73 3.53 5.72
C TYR A 196 21.66 4.72 5.54
N CYS A 197 21.18 5.78 4.89
CA CYS A 197 21.93 7.00 4.68
C CYS A 197 21.01 8.22 4.69
N SER A 198 21.41 9.25 5.41
CA SER A 198 20.86 10.60 5.30
C SER A 198 22.02 11.58 5.13
N GLY A 199 21.77 12.85 4.82
CA GLY A 199 22.83 13.78 4.46
C GLY A 199 23.96 13.99 5.48
N GLN A 200 23.85 13.44 6.70
CA GLN A 200 24.85 13.64 7.77
C GLN A 200 25.22 12.36 8.52
N VAL A 201 24.55 11.27 8.29
CA VAL A 201 24.80 10.01 8.98
C VAL A 201 24.52 8.83 8.06
N ALA A 202 25.31 7.79 8.18
CA ALA A 202 25.07 6.50 7.52
C ALA A 202 25.16 5.39 8.57
N MET A 203 24.38 4.34 8.36
CA MET A 203 24.46 3.09 9.09
C MET A 203 24.51 1.94 8.12
N THR A 204 25.49 1.07 8.28
CA THR A 204 25.69 -0.11 7.45
C THR A 204 25.92 -1.32 8.34
N GLY A 205 25.55 -2.49 7.85
CA GLY A 205 25.82 -3.74 8.54
C GLY A 205 25.42 -4.94 7.72
N ASP A 206 25.96 -6.08 8.10
CA ASP A 206 25.64 -7.36 7.52
C ASP A 206 25.67 -8.46 8.57
N CYS A 207 24.95 -9.55 8.27
CA CYS A 207 25.01 -10.78 9.04
C CYS A 207 24.80 -11.99 8.12
N ILE A 208 25.18 -13.16 8.58
CA ILE A 208 24.75 -14.40 7.95
C ILE A 208 23.27 -14.58 8.29
N SER A 209 22.45 -14.84 7.26
CA SER A 209 21.00 -15.03 7.42
C SER A 209 20.68 -16.07 8.49
N GLY A 210 19.88 -15.71 9.48
CA GLY A 210 19.53 -16.54 10.63
C GLY A 210 20.54 -16.52 11.79
N HIS A 211 21.63 -15.75 11.70
CA HIS A 211 22.68 -15.64 12.75
C HIS A 211 22.91 -14.19 13.14
N HIS A 212 21.86 -13.50 13.56
CA HIS A 212 21.90 -12.08 13.91
C HIS A 212 22.68 -11.79 15.20
N ASP A 213 22.88 -12.79 16.05
CA ASP A 213 23.73 -12.74 17.25
C ASP A 213 25.19 -12.43 16.91
N LEU A 214 25.64 -12.78 15.70
CA LEU A 214 26.99 -12.52 15.20
C LEU A 214 27.05 -11.31 14.26
N ALA A 215 25.97 -10.60 14.11
CA ALA A 215 25.90 -9.44 13.21
C ALA A 215 26.75 -8.27 13.70
N HIS A 216 27.29 -7.50 12.76
CA HIS A 216 28.03 -6.29 13.03
C HIS A 216 27.47 -5.11 12.25
N TYR A 217 27.22 -4.02 12.95
CA TYR A 217 26.67 -2.79 12.37
C TYR A 217 27.57 -1.62 12.71
N TYR A 218 27.64 -0.64 11.82
CA TYR A 218 28.47 0.53 11.95
C TYR A 218 27.70 1.79 11.60
N LEU A 219 27.63 2.71 12.54
CA LEU A 219 27.06 4.05 12.35
C LEU A 219 28.18 5.06 12.25
N THR A 220 28.11 5.98 11.30
CA THR A 220 29.11 7.04 11.12
C THR A 220 28.49 8.36 10.69
N SER A 221 29.05 9.46 11.16
CA SER A 221 28.79 10.82 10.69
C SER A 221 30.06 11.47 10.05
N ARG A 222 31.08 10.67 9.74
CA ARG A 222 32.27 11.15 9.00
C ARG A 222 31.88 11.47 7.57
N LYS A 223 32.18 12.68 7.11
CA LYS A 223 31.72 13.20 5.81
C LYS A 223 32.10 12.31 4.65
N GLU A 224 33.32 11.79 4.63
CA GLU A 224 33.84 10.93 3.57
C GLU A 224 33.07 9.63 3.49
N GLU A 225 32.80 8.99 4.63
CA GLU A 225 32.08 7.72 4.73
C GLU A 225 30.60 7.88 4.39
N VAL A 226 29.97 8.96 4.87
CA VAL A 226 28.59 9.32 4.52
C VAL A 226 28.49 9.59 3.00
N SER A 227 29.45 10.30 2.40
CA SER A 227 29.48 10.55 0.95
C SER A 227 29.59 9.27 0.13
N ILE A 228 30.38 8.30 0.57
CA ILE A 228 30.49 6.98 -0.07
C ILE A 228 29.17 6.24 0.05
N SER A 229 28.58 6.24 1.26
CA SER A 229 27.29 5.61 1.53
C SER A 229 26.19 6.18 0.63
N GLN A 230 26.15 7.52 0.48
CA GLN A 230 25.19 8.20 -0.40
C GLN A 230 25.35 7.74 -1.86
N LYS A 231 26.56 7.69 -2.38
CA LYS A 231 26.83 7.21 -3.75
C LYS A 231 26.36 5.77 -3.94
N ASN A 232 26.57 4.90 -2.95
CA ASN A 232 26.10 3.52 -2.99
C ASN A 232 24.57 3.47 -3.07
N MET A 233 23.86 4.26 -2.26
CA MET A 233 22.40 4.34 -2.32
C MET A 233 21.92 4.88 -3.66
N ASP A 234 22.57 5.88 -4.23
CA ASP A 234 22.24 6.40 -5.57
C ASP A 234 22.40 5.31 -6.66
N PHE A 235 23.41 4.45 -6.55
CA PHE A 235 23.57 3.30 -7.46
C PHE A 235 22.51 2.21 -7.24
N LEU A 236 22.13 1.95 -6.01
CA LEU A 236 21.06 1.00 -5.70
C LEU A 236 19.71 1.50 -6.25
N LEU A 237 19.39 2.77 -6.05
CA LEU A 237 18.16 3.37 -6.57
C LEU A 237 18.10 3.35 -8.10
N LYS A 238 19.22 3.55 -8.80
CA LYS A 238 19.27 3.41 -10.28
C LYS A 238 18.95 2.01 -10.78
N LYS A 239 19.15 0.98 -9.95
CA LYS A 239 18.82 -0.42 -10.25
C LYS A 239 17.44 -0.81 -9.75
N ALA A 240 16.88 -0.03 -8.84
CA ALA A 240 15.59 -0.29 -8.23
C ALA A 240 14.43 0.10 -9.17
N HIS A 241 13.32 -0.56 -8.99
CA HIS A 241 12.05 -0.27 -9.66
C HIS A 241 11.06 0.24 -8.62
N PRO A 242 10.15 1.17 -8.97
CA PRO A 242 9.06 1.54 -8.09
C PRO A 242 8.22 0.30 -7.72
N LEU A 243 7.99 0.10 -6.42
CA LEU A 243 7.04 -0.88 -5.93
C LEU A 243 5.63 -0.38 -6.20
N MET A 244 5.39 0.86 -5.85
CA MET A 244 4.21 1.66 -6.16
C MET A 244 4.58 3.15 -6.20
N ASP A 245 3.79 3.92 -6.94
CA ASP A 245 3.79 5.37 -6.85
C ASP A 245 2.70 5.82 -5.89
N ILE A 246 3.02 6.81 -5.06
CA ILE A 246 2.10 7.38 -4.07
C ILE A 246 1.81 8.83 -4.47
N TYR A 247 0.54 9.14 -4.70
CA TYR A 247 0.09 10.46 -5.11
C TYR A 247 -0.80 11.08 -4.05
N ARG A 248 -0.42 12.27 -3.61
CA ARG A 248 -1.19 13.22 -2.83
C ARG A 248 -1.44 14.46 -3.69
N GLU A 249 -2.10 15.48 -3.13
CA GLU A 249 -2.45 16.70 -3.85
C GLU A 249 -1.24 17.37 -4.54
N GLU A 250 -0.08 17.35 -3.89
CA GLU A 250 1.16 17.95 -4.42
C GLU A 250 1.59 17.31 -5.75
N ARG A 251 1.24 16.02 -5.95
CA ARG A 251 1.57 15.24 -7.15
C ARG A 251 0.37 14.98 -8.07
N LYS A 252 -0.75 15.69 -7.88
CA LYS A 252 -1.98 15.43 -8.66
C LYS A 252 -1.78 15.58 -10.17
N ARG A 253 -0.95 16.51 -10.60
CA ARG A 253 -0.64 16.70 -12.04
C ARG A 253 0.05 15.46 -12.62
N GLU A 254 0.97 14.85 -11.89
CA GLU A 254 1.66 13.64 -12.31
C GLU A 254 0.68 12.47 -12.44
N LEU A 255 -0.23 12.31 -11.48
CA LEU A 255 -1.30 11.30 -11.55
C LEU A 255 -2.16 11.51 -12.79
N HIS A 256 -2.64 12.73 -13.03
CA HIS A 256 -3.51 13.02 -14.16
C HIS A 256 -2.81 12.74 -15.51
N VAL A 257 -1.53 13.12 -15.64
CA VAL A 257 -0.74 12.78 -16.84
C VAL A 257 -0.62 11.27 -17.00
N ALA A 258 -0.30 10.56 -15.93
CA ALA A 258 -0.18 9.10 -15.97
C ALA A 258 -1.51 8.40 -16.35
N LEU A 259 -2.66 8.88 -15.85
CA LEU A 259 -3.98 8.34 -16.21
C LEU A 259 -4.30 8.62 -17.68
N LEU A 260 -4.05 9.83 -18.19
CA LEU A 260 -4.27 10.18 -19.60
C LEU A 260 -3.38 9.36 -20.55
N GLU A 261 -2.08 9.22 -20.25
CA GLU A 261 -1.16 8.38 -21.03
C GLU A 261 -1.58 6.91 -21.06
N ASN A 262 -2.29 6.45 -20.04
CA ASN A 262 -2.82 5.09 -19.98
C ASN A 262 -4.22 4.97 -20.59
N ALA A 263 -4.97 6.05 -20.78
CA ALA A 263 -6.34 6.03 -21.31
C ALA A 263 -6.40 5.49 -22.74
N GLU A 264 -5.38 5.77 -23.56
CA GLU A 264 -5.30 5.31 -24.96
C GLU A 264 -4.81 3.87 -25.13
N LYS A 265 -4.35 3.22 -24.03
CA LYS A 265 -3.80 1.87 -24.09
C LYS A 265 -4.93 0.83 -24.09
N GLU A 266 -4.84 -0.12 -25.02
CA GLU A 266 -5.76 -1.26 -25.09
C GLU A 266 -5.64 -2.18 -23.88
N GLY A 267 -6.78 -2.77 -23.48
CA GLY A 267 -6.85 -3.77 -22.43
C GLY A 267 -8.21 -3.82 -21.74
N ARG A 268 -8.27 -4.54 -20.62
CA ARG A 268 -9.45 -4.61 -19.76
C ARG A 268 -9.16 -3.87 -18.47
N ARG A 269 -10.13 -3.09 -18.03
CA ARG A 269 -10.10 -2.44 -16.74
C ARG A 269 -11.28 -2.91 -15.90
N ARG A 270 -10.97 -3.39 -14.71
CA ARG A 270 -11.96 -3.75 -13.69
C ARG A 270 -11.85 -2.76 -12.55
N ARG A 271 -12.97 -2.27 -12.06
CA ARG A 271 -13.00 -1.35 -10.93
C ARG A 271 -13.92 -1.90 -9.84
N VAL A 272 -13.44 -1.93 -8.60
CA VAL A 272 -14.23 -2.27 -7.41
C VAL A 272 -14.51 -0.96 -6.67
N LEU A 273 -15.78 -0.62 -6.56
CA LEU A 273 -16.24 0.71 -6.16
C LEU A 273 -17.30 0.61 -5.05
N ALA A 274 -17.31 1.56 -4.11
CA ALA A 274 -18.39 1.71 -3.15
C ALA A 274 -19.61 2.47 -3.74
N VAL A 275 -19.34 3.38 -4.70
CA VAL A 275 -20.34 4.19 -5.40
C VAL A 275 -19.92 4.24 -6.87
N PRO A 276 -20.86 4.29 -7.84
CA PRO A 276 -20.53 4.46 -9.24
C PRO A 276 -19.57 5.63 -9.49
N ASP A 277 -18.71 5.45 -10.47
CA ASP A 277 -17.69 6.43 -10.85
C ASP A 277 -18.32 7.79 -11.23
N LEU A 278 -17.62 8.88 -10.89
CA LEU A 278 -18.12 10.23 -11.12
C LEU A 278 -18.41 10.48 -12.63
N GLY A 279 -17.57 9.95 -13.52
CA GLY A 279 -17.68 10.15 -14.97
C GLY A 279 -18.92 9.50 -15.62
N VAL A 280 -19.60 8.58 -14.95
CA VAL A 280 -20.84 7.96 -15.49
C VAL A 280 -22.11 8.69 -15.05
N LEU A 281 -22.02 9.59 -14.07
CA LEU A 281 -23.18 10.30 -13.53
C LEU A 281 -23.65 11.38 -14.52
N PRO A 282 -24.98 11.63 -14.63
CA PRO A 282 -25.49 12.82 -15.29
C PRO A 282 -25.06 14.10 -14.55
N GLU A 283 -24.63 15.13 -15.29
CA GLU A 283 -24.20 16.42 -14.70
C GLU A 283 -25.28 17.04 -13.80
N LYS A 284 -26.55 16.93 -14.20
CA LYS A 284 -27.69 17.41 -13.40
C LYS A 284 -27.81 16.72 -12.03
N LEU A 285 -27.61 15.39 -11.97
CA LEU A 285 -27.63 14.65 -10.70
C LEU A 285 -26.49 15.11 -9.79
N LEU A 286 -25.31 15.30 -10.36
CA LEU A 286 -24.15 15.82 -9.61
C LEU A 286 -24.44 17.22 -9.05
N GLU A 287 -25.00 18.13 -9.85
CA GLU A 287 -25.36 19.48 -9.41
C GLU A 287 -26.37 19.45 -8.25
N GLU A 288 -27.44 18.64 -8.35
CA GLU A 288 -28.45 18.49 -7.29
C GLU A 288 -27.82 18.00 -5.98
N ILE A 289 -26.92 17.00 -6.04
CA ILE A 289 -26.18 16.48 -4.87
C ILE A 289 -25.31 17.57 -4.23
N LEU A 290 -24.58 18.34 -5.07
CA LEU A 290 -23.71 19.42 -4.60
C LEU A 290 -24.51 20.57 -3.96
N GLU A 291 -25.67 20.89 -4.51
CA GLU A 291 -26.57 21.93 -3.95
C GLU A 291 -27.14 21.52 -2.60
N ARG A 292 -27.65 20.30 -2.49
CA ARG A 292 -28.19 19.77 -1.24
C ARG A 292 -27.13 19.74 -0.12
N ASN A 293 -25.89 19.40 -0.45
CA ASN A 293 -24.78 19.41 0.50
C ASN A 293 -24.22 20.82 0.80
N HIS A 294 -24.79 21.88 0.26
CA HIS A 294 -24.34 23.26 0.44
C HIS A 294 -22.83 23.44 0.14
N VAL A 295 -22.36 22.78 -0.92
CA VAL A 295 -20.95 22.83 -1.33
C VAL A 295 -20.59 24.26 -1.76
N SER A 296 -19.42 24.75 -1.34
CA SER A 296 -18.97 26.11 -1.69
C SER A 296 -18.79 26.29 -3.20
N ALA A 297 -18.88 27.53 -3.71
CA ALA A 297 -18.72 27.82 -5.14
C ALA A 297 -17.34 27.36 -5.68
N ASP A 298 -16.29 27.49 -4.87
CA ASP A 298 -14.94 27.08 -5.25
C ASP A 298 -14.82 25.57 -5.32
N ASP A 299 -15.36 24.83 -4.35
CA ASP A 299 -15.38 23.37 -4.36
C ASP A 299 -16.25 22.84 -5.51
N LYS A 300 -17.44 23.45 -5.75
CA LYS A 300 -18.29 23.09 -6.91
C LYS A 300 -17.52 23.22 -8.21
N ARG A 301 -16.77 24.31 -8.41
CA ARG A 301 -15.93 24.49 -9.60
C ARG A 301 -14.88 23.37 -9.71
N THR A 302 -14.16 23.09 -8.64
CA THR A 302 -13.14 22.04 -8.60
C THR A 302 -13.74 20.67 -8.93
N ILE A 303 -14.90 20.33 -8.35
CA ILE A 303 -15.58 19.05 -8.60
C ILE A 303 -16.08 18.97 -10.05
N THR A 304 -16.65 20.06 -10.58
CA THR A 304 -17.14 20.08 -11.97
C THR A 304 -16.00 19.94 -12.99
N GLU A 305 -14.85 20.57 -12.74
CA GLU A 305 -13.65 20.41 -13.57
C GLU A 305 -13.13 18.96 -13.50
N CYS A 306 -13.11 18.37 -12.30
CA CYS A 306 -12.74 16.97 -12.09
C CYS A 306 -13.69 16.02 -12.84
N TYR A 307 -14.99 16.19 -12.66
CA TYR A 307 -16.03 15.43 -13.35
C TYR A 307 -15.87 15.44 -14.87
N ARG A 308 -15.65 16.62 -15.48
CA ARG A 308 -15.46 16.72 -16.94
C ARG A 308 -14.22 15.99 -17.40
N ARG A 309 -13.12 16.12 -16.69
CA ARG A 309 -11.86 15.41 -16.98
C ARG A 309 -12.05 13.90 -16.86
N ASP A 310 -12.68 13.43 -15.80
CA ASP A 310 -12.87 12.00 -15.54
C ASP A 310 -13.78 11.39 -16.60
N ARG A 311 -14.82 12.12 -17.02
CA ARG A 311 -15.70 11.74 -18.12
C ARG A 311 -14.95 11.63 -19.46
N GLU A 312 -14.16 12.65 -19.82
CA GLU A 312 -13.34 12.63 -21.03
C GLU A 312 -12.32 11.50 -21.02
N CYS A 313 -11.70 11.25 -19.86
CA CYS A 313 -10.78 10.14 -19.67
C CYS A 313 -11.49 8.79 -19.86
N LEU A 314 -12.66 8.59 -19.24
CA LEU A 314 -13.47 7.39 -19.39
C LEU A 314 -13.91 7.17 -20.85
N GLU A 315 -14.40 8.22 -21.52
CA GLU A 315 -14.77 8.15 -22.93
C GLU A 315 -13.58 7.75 -23.84
N THR A 316 -12.38 8.24 -23.51
CA THR A 316 -11.16 7.85 -24.23
C THR A 316 -10.79 6.40 -23.94
N VAL A 317 -10.85 5.97 -22.69
CA VAL A 317 -10.63 4.57 -22.30
C VAL A 317 -11.58 3.63 -23.03
N LEU A 318 -12.87 3.97 -23.13
CA LEU A 318 -13.90 3.12 -23.78
C LEU A 318 -13.72 2.98 -25.29
N LYS A 319 -12.92 3.84 -25.94
CA LYS A 319 -12.54 3.66 -27.36
C LYS A 319 -11.56 2.52 -27.56
N HIS A 320 -10.75 2.22 -26.55
CA HIS A 320 -9.61 1.29 -26.65
C HIS A 320 -9.71 0.09 -25.71
N SER A 321 -10.64 0.11 -24.73
CA SER A 321 -10.69 -0.83 -23.63
C SER A 321 -12.11 -1.17 -23.22
N ILE A 322 -12.25 -2.32 -22.57
CA ILE A 322 -13.47 -2.67 -21.83
C ILE A 322 -13.27 -2.20 -20.40
N VAL A 323 -14.28 -1.52 -19.85
CA VAL A 323 -14.34 -1.12 -18.43
C VAL A 323 -15.47 -1.89 -17.76
N GLU A 324 -15.16 -2.55 -16.65
CA GLU A 324 -16.11 -3.32 -15.85
C GLU A 324 -16.11 -2.76 -14.43
N ASP A 325 -17.25 -2.22 -14.03
CA ASP A 325 -17.49 -1.71 -12.68
C ASP A 325 -18.25 -2.73 -11.85
N GLU A 326 -17.69 -3.07 -10.71
CA GLU A 326 -18.33 -3.86 -9.66
C GLU A 326 -18.61 -2.92 -8.48
N VAL A 327 -19.89 -2.69 -8.20
CA VAL A 327 -20.32 -1.85 -7.08
C VAL A 327 -20.98 -2.73 -6.03
N SER A 328 -20.60 -2.58 -4.76
CA SER A 328 -21.23 -3.28 -3.65
C SER A 328 -22.63 -2.71 -3.40
N GLU A 329 -23.64 -3.58 -3.38
CA GLU A 329 -24.99 -3.18 -3.00
C GLU A 329 -25.01 -2.80 -1.51
N ILE A 330 -25.51 -1.61 -1.21
CA ILE A 330 -25.69 -1.13 0.16
C ILE A 330 -27.18 -1.20 0.48
N CYS A 331 -27.55 -2.04 1.46
CA CYS A 331 -28.92 -2.07 1.95
C CYS A 331 -29.20 -0.88 2.88
N GLU A 332 -30.50 -0.61 3.15
CA GLU A 332 -30.93 0.53 3.97
C GLU A 332 -30.37 0.49 5.40
N GLU A 333 -30.16 -0.70 5.97
CA GLU A 333 -29.57 -0.88 7.30
C GLU A 333 -28.06 -0.54 7.32
N GLU A 334 -27.33 -0.94 6.28
CA GLU A 334 -25.91 -0.63 6.13
C GLU A 334 -25.70 0.86 5.83
N TYR A 335 -26.59 1.47 5.03
CA TYR A 335 -26.60 2.91 4.79
C TYR A 335 -26.60 3.73 6.07
N GLY A 336 -27.39 3.30 7.09
CA GLY A 336 -27.42 3.98 8.39
C GLY A 336 -26.07 3.96 9.12
N LYS A 337 -25.24 2.95 8.89
CA LYS A 337 -23.92 2.80 9.53
C LYS A 337 -22.81 3.46 8.70
N TYR A 338 -22.85 3.30 7.39
CA TYR A 338 -21.80 3.74 6.45
C TYR A 338 -22.42 4.49 5.26
N PRO A 339 -22.90 5.74 5.46
CA PRO A 339 -23.49 6.50 4.38
C PRO A 339 -22.48 6.71 3.26
N PRO A 340 -22.82 6.36 2.00
CA PRO A 340 -21.93 6.53 0.86
C PRO A 340 -21.62 8.00 0.61
N VAL A 341 -20.42 8.25 0.09
CA VAL A 341 -19.93 9.57 -0.29
C VAL A 341 -19.57 9.60 -1.76
N LEU A 342 -19.62 10.77 -2.39
CA LEU A 342 -19.14 10.93 -3.77
C LEU A 342 -17.66 10.53 -3.89
N PRO A 343 -17.27 9.82 -4.97
CA PRO A 343 -15.88 9.37 -5.19
C PRO A 343 -14.99 10.52 -5.68
N LEU A 344 -14.54 11.38 -4.77
CA LEU A 344 -13.77 12.60 -5.06
C LEU A 344 -12.25 12.43 -4.85
N ALA A 345 -11.74 11.19 -4.76
CA ALA A 345 -10.31 10.94 -4.56
C ALA A 345 -9.44 11.61 -5.64
N GLU A 346 -9.82 11.50 -6.92
CA GLU A 346 -9.08 12.07 -8.04
C GLU A 346 -9.13 13.62 -8.08
N CYS A 347 -10.08 14.23 -7.38
CA CYS A 347 -10.14 15.67 -7.17
C CYS A 347 -9.20 16.12 -6.05
N PHE A 348 -8.70 15.19 -5.20
CA PHE A 348 -7.97 15.46 -3.97
C PHE A 348 -8.74 16.38 -3.01
N LEU A 349 -10.06 16.30 -3.05
CA LEU A 349 -10.93 17.09 -2.17
C LEU A 349 -11.19 16.29 -0.89
N GLU A 350 -10.61 16.74 0.22
CA GLU A 350 -10.74 16.09 1.53
C GLU A 350 -12.05 16.46 2.24
N LYS A 351 -13.18 16.37 1.51
CA LYS A 351 -14.52 16.65 2.03
C LYS A 351 -15.47 15.53 1.69
N ASP A 352 -16.16 15.03 2.70
CA ASP A 352 -17.19 14.02 2.53
C ASP A 352 -18.49 14.66 2.02
N ILE A 353 -18.82 14.47 0.75
CA ILE A 353 -20.12 14.84 0.18
C ILE A 353 -21.00 13.60 0.23
N ARG A 354 -21.87 13.55 1.25
CA ARG A 354 -22.72 12.39 1.53
C ARG A 354 -23.89 12.34 0.56
N LEU A 355 -24.20 11.12 0.11
CA LEU A 355 -25.38 10.82 -0.67
C LEU A 355 -26.54 10.47 0.28
N THR A 356 -27.78 10.83 -0.07
CA THR A 356 -28.95 10.19 0.51
C THR A 356 -29.11 8.80 -0.10
N TYR A 357 -29.96 7.95 0.49
CA TYR A 357 -30.21 6.62 -0.07
C TYR A 357 -30.84 6.72 -1.48
N GLU A 358 -31.73 7.67 -1.70
CA GLU A 358 -32.35 7.96 -3.00
C GLU A 358 -31.30 8.45 -4.03
N GLU A 359 -30.37 9.30 -3.61
CA GLU A 359 -29.28 9.76 -4.48
C GLU A 359 -28.31 8.60 -4.82
N TYR A 360 -28.01 7.73 -3.86
CA TYR A 360 -27.24 6.51 -4.12
C TYR A 360 -27.93 5.62 -5.15
N GLN A 361 -29.23 5.37 -5.00
CA GLN A 361 -30.02 4.60 -5.97
C GLN A 361 -30.07 5.28 -7.35
N ALA A 362 -30.14 6.62 -7.38
CA ALA A 362 -30.08 7.38 -8.63
C ALA A 362 -28.71 7.24 -9.32
N CYS A 363 -27.61 7.19 -8.55
CA CYS A 363 -26.26 6.92 -9.09
C CYS A 363 -26.18 5.50 -9.68
N ILE A 364 -26.71 4.47 -9.00
CA ILE A 364 -26.77 3.09 -9.52
C ILE A 364 -27.56 3.06 -10.85
N SER A 365 -28.77 3.66 -10.87
CA SER A 365 -29.61 3.71 -12.07
C SER A 365 -28.91 4.44 -13.22
N ALA A 366 -28.13 5.50 -12.92
CA ALA A 366 -27.34 6.22 -13.93
C ALA A 366 -26.24 5.33 -14.52
N ALA A 367 -25.52 4.56 -13.71
CA ALA A 367 -24.48 3.64 -14.17
C ALA A 367 -25.07 2.50 -15.03
N GLU A 368 -26.22 1.93 -14.63
CA GLU A 368 -26.95 0.94 -15.45
C GLU A 368 -27.36 1.50 -16.82
N ASN A 369 -27.86 2.73 -16.85
CA ASN A 369 -28.26 3.39 -18.09
C ASN A 369 -27.05 3.73 -18.95
N TYR A 370 -25.93 4.11 -18.35
CA TYR A 370 -24.68 4.34 -19.05
C TYR A 370 -24.16 3.04 -19.69
N ALA A 371 -24.26 1.91 -18.97
CA ALA A 371 -23.89 0.58 -19.49
C ALA A 371 -24.76 0.16 -20.69
N LYS A 372 -26.08 0.41 -20.65
CA LYS A 372 -26.97 0.15 -21.79
C LYS A 372 -26.62 0.96 -23.03
N ALA A 373 -26.08 2.17 -22.84
CA ALA A 373 -25.70 3.08 -23.93
C ALA A 373 -24.29 2.81 -24.48
N ASN A 374 -23.39 2.16 -23.72
CA ASN A 374 -21.97 2.00 -24.04
C ASN A 374 -21.56 0.53 -23.98
N LYS A 375 -21.46 -0.13 -25.11
CA LYS A 375 -21.14 -1.56 -25.21
C LYS A 375 -19.79 -2.00 -24.62
N ASN A 376 -18.84 -1.08 -24.48
CA ASN A 376 -17.52 -1.33 -23.88
C ASN A 376 -17.50 -1.00 -22.37
N TYR A 377 -18.64 -0.60 -21.80
CA TYR A 377 -18.80 -0.38 -20.36
C TYR A 377 -19.77 -1.43 -19.81
N GLN A 378 -19.36 -2.11 -18.74
CA GLN A 378 -20.14 -3.12 -18.04
C GLN A 378 -20.32 -2.65 -16.58
N PHE A 379 -21.51 -2.83 -16.05
CA PHE A 379 -21.84 -2.48 -14.69
C PHE A 379 -22.48 -3.66 -13.96
N ASN A 380 -21.91 -4.05 -12.84
CA ASN A 380 -22.35 -5.16 -11.99
C ASN A 380 -22.63 -4.66 -10.57
N LEU A 381 -23.87 -4.78 -10.13
CA LEU A 381 -24.20 -4.61 -8.71
C LEU A 381 -24.03 -5.96 -8.02
N THR A 382 -23.22 -6.01 -6.96
CA THR A 382 -22.83 -7.26 -6.30
C THR A 382 -23.15 -7.23 -4.82
N LYS A 383 -23.50 -8.39 -4.26
CA LYS A 383 -23.64 -8.59 -2.80
C LYS A 383 -22.31 -8.87 -2.09
N ILE A 384 -21.20 -8.56 -2.74
CA ILE A 384 -19.87 -8.73 -2.19
C ILE A 384 -19.64 -7.62 -1.17
N LYS A 385 -19.08 -7.96 -0.01
CA LYS A 385 -18.70 -6.99 1.01
C LYS A 385 -17.54 -6.15 0.49
N GLY A 386 -17.83 -4.96 -0.02
CA GLY A 386 -16.88 -4.03 -0.59
C GLY A 386 -16.18 -3.18 0.47
N PHE A 387 -15.27 -2.35 0.01
CA PHE A 387 -14.64 -1.31 0.83
C PHE A 387 -15.52 -0.06 0.86
N HIS A 388 -15.49 0.67 1.99
CA HIS A 388 -16.32 1.86 2.15
C HIS A 388 -15.61 3.16 1.75
N ASN A 389 -14.30 3.23 1.94
CA ASN A 389 -13.51 4.46 1.79
C ASN A 389 -12.46 4.36 0.68
N ILE A 390 -12.27 3.19 0.08
CA ILE A 390 -11.37 3.01 -1.05
C ILE A 390 -12.11 2.49 -2.27
N GLN A 391 -11.53 2.78 -3.42
CA GLN A 391 -11.87 2.17 -4.70
C GLN A 391 -10.61 1.57 -5.30
N ILE A 392 -10.76 0.49 -6.05
CA ILE A 392 -9.64 -0.21 -6.67
C ILE A 392 -9.87 -0.28 -8.17
N THR A 393 -8.90 0.20 -8.93
CA THR A 393 -8.90 0.12 -10.39
C THR A 393 -7.78 -0.83 -10.82
N TYR A 394 -8.14 -1.88 -11.53
CA TYR A 394 -7.20 -2.81 -12.15
C TYR A 394 -7.10 -2.52 -13.64
N PHE A 395 -5.91 -2.26 -14.11
CA PHE A 395 -5.58 -2.35 -15.53
C PHE A 395 -4.83 -3.66 -15.73
N GLU A 396 -5.57 -4.69 -16.15
CA GLU A 396 -5.12 -6.08 -16.14
C GLU A 396 -3.73 -6.25 -16.74
N GLY A 397 -2.84 -6.89 -15.98
CA GLY A 397 -1.46 -7.14 -16.38
C GLY A 397 -0.54 -5.92 -16.40
N LYS A 398 -1.01 -4.70 -16.07
CA LYS A 398 -0.21 -3.47 -16.17
C LYS A 398 0.00 -2.79 -14.81
N TRP A 399 -1.06 -2.38 -14.13
CA TRP A 399 -1.00 -1.76 -12.81
C TRP A 399 -2.32 -1.94 -12.06
N CYS A 400 -2.26 -1.73 -10.76
CA CYS A 400 -3.43 -1.65 -9.89
C CYS A 400 -3.37 -0.33 -9.12
N MET A 401 -4.47 0.44 -9.11
CA MET A 401 -4.57 1.68 -8.35
C MET A 401 -5.58 1.52 -7.22
N ILE A 402 -5.14 1.85 -6.01
CA ILE A 402 -6.00 1.95 -4.82
C ILE A 402 -6.16 3.44 -4.53
N SER A 403 -7.39 3.93 -4.56
CA SER A 403 -7.74 5.33 -4.33
C SER A 403 -8.57 5.46 -3.07
N LYS A 404 -8.15 6.31 -2.13
CA LYS A 404 -8.89 6.56 -0.91
C LYS A 404 -9.74 7.83 -1.07
N ASN A 405 -11.05 7.67 -0.92
CA ASN A 405 -12.03 8.74 -1.13
C ASN A 405 -12.15 9.71 0.06
N ARG A 406 -11.87 9.21 1.29
CA ARG A 406 -11.90 10.03 2.51
C ARG A 406 -10.52 10.50 2.89
N ALA A 407 -10.45 11.59 3.66
CA ALA A 407 -9.19 12.15 4.16
C ALA A 407 -8.31 11.11 4.87
N PRO A 408 -7.02 11.04 4.53
CA PRO A 408 -6.34 11.80 3.49
C PRO A 408 -6.62 11.25 2.08
N ALA A 409 -6.99 12.11 1.12
CA ALA A 409 -7.12 11.72 -0.28
C ALA A 409 -5.76 11.30 -0.83
N ILE A 410 -5.65 10.05 -1.29
CA ILE A 410 -4.38 9.45 -1.71
C ILE A 410 -4.60 8.34 -2.72
N HIS A 411 -3.64 8.17 -3.62
CA HIS A 411 -3.63 7.08 -4.59
C HIS A 411 -2.33 6.30 -4.50
N PHE A 412 -2.44 4.97 -4.51
CA PHE A 412 -1.33 4.03 -4.62
C PHE A 412 -1.40 3.35 -5.98
N VAL A 413 -0.49 3.65 -6.88
CA VAL A 413 -0.40 2.97 -8.18
C VAL A 413 0.67 1.90 -8.11
N ILE A 414 0.26 0.65 -8.03
CA ILE A 414 1.08 -0.52 -7.76
C ILE A 414 1.59 -1.11 -9.07
N HIS A 415 2.91 -1.19 -9.21
CA HIS A 415 3.59 -1.69 -10.40
C HIS A 415 4.21 -3.08 -10.20
N HIS A 416 4.47 -3.48 -8.94
CA HIS A 416 5.14 -4.74 -8.65
C HIS A 416 4.30 -5.95 -9.11
N PRO A 417 4.83 -6.83 -9.99
CA PRO A 417 4.02 -7.86 -10.64
C PRO A 417 3.35 -8.84 -9.68
N LYS A 418 4.08 -9.30 -8.64
CA LYS A 418 3.56 -10.26 -7.66
C LYS A 418 2.45 -9.64 -6.81
N LEU A 419 2.63 -8.40 -6.33
CA LEU A 419 1.63 -7.69 -5.54
C LEU A 419 0.40 -7.37 -6.39
N ARG A 420 0.61 -6.85 -7.61
CA ARG A 420 -0.46 -6.60 -8.56
C ARG A 420 -1.26 -7.86 -8.86
N TYR A 421 -0.59 -8.98 -9.17
CA TYR A 421 -1.25 -10.25 -9.44
C TYR A 421 -2.09 -10.74 -8.25
N ALA A 422 -1.59 -10.58 -7.03
CA ALA A 422 -2.33 -10.93 -5.82
C ALA A 422 -3.60 -10.08 -5.65
N LEU A 423 -3.51 -8.77 -5.93
CA LEU A 423 -4.66 -7.86 -5.93
C LEU A 423 -5.66 -8.18 -7.05
N GLU A 424 -5.19 -8.40 -8.29
CA GLU A 424 -6.04 -8.74 -9.45
C GLU A 424 -6.86 -10.02 -9.24
N ASN A 425 -6.32 -10.98 -8.48
CA ASN A 425 -6.95 -12.28 -8.23
C ASN A 425 -7.58 -12.39 -6.83
N MET A 426 -7.66 -11.29 -6.09
CA MET A 426 -8.32 -11.27 -4.79
C MET A 426 -9.82 -11.53 -4.97
N VAL A 427 -10.37 -12.44 -4.17
CA VAL A 427 -11.80 -12.68 -4.05
C VAL A 427 -12.27 -11.99 -2.79
N LEU A 428 -13.18 -11.03 -2.93
CA LEU A 428 -13.80 -10.38 -1.78
C LEU A 428 -14.85 -11.33 -1.17
N PRO A 429 -15.00 -11.36 0.16
CA PRO A 429 -16.00 -12.22 0.81
C PRO A 429 -17.41 -11.77 0.41
N ILE A 430 -18.30 -12.76 0.19
CA ILE A 430 -19.73 -12.53 0.02
C ILE A 430 -20.34 -12.25 1.39
N CYS A 431 -21.37 -11.39 1.48
CA CYS A 431 -22.12 -11.21 2.70
C CYS A 431 -22.82 -12.53 3.11
N ASP A 432 -22.50 -13.03 4.30
CA ASP A 432 -22.98 -14.33 4.84
C ASP A 432 -24.44 -14.31 5.32
N ASP A 433 -25.30 -13.43 4.82
CA ASP A 433 -26.70 -13.35 5.27
C ASP A 433 -27.62 -14.45 4.69
N GLU A 434 -27.07 -15.46 4.02
CA GLU A 434 -27.84 -16.60 3.47
C GLU A 434 -27.33 -17.99 3.92
N ILE A 435 -26.72 -18.10 5.12
CA ILE A 435 -26.52 -19.42 5.75
C ILE A 435 -27.34 -19.44 7.05
N GLU A 436 -28.66 -19.58 6.93
CA GLU A 436 -29.57 -20.19 7.90
C GLU A 436 -30.22 -21.45 7.29
#